data_96dc855cf616d2bb15f57002ef2e10e9
#
_entry.id   96dc855cf616d2bb15f57002ef2e10e9
#
_cell.length_a   1.000
_cell.length_b   1.000
_cell.length_c   1.000
_cell.angle_alpha   90.00
_cell.angle_beta   90.00
_cell.angle_gamma   90.00
#
_symmetry.space_group_name_H-M   'P 1'
#
loop_
_entity.id
_entity.type
_entity.pdbx_description
1 polymer ?
#
loop_
_entity_poly.entity_id
_entity_poly.type
_entity_poly.pdbx_seq_one_letter_code
_entity_poly.pdbx_strand_id
1 'polypeptide(L)'
;MKFVLFPLDPVHDVALKMLNRELVRKGHQVILLPPDTKMEEVVEMCQKEMPDFIMVSRTVGYGAAELLARFIDMLDAAGLRDRCKVVVGGKAITKELATELGYDAGFGERTSWDEVIAYVEGREVEKEKLKVKKSKRDITQGYTYQILDPAFKQLLDKITDQILDWAKDRTSPAVERAKIKEKVLEGEDLIEEYLKLCDETIVSYFKKNLLPKKVRLITREERKKFDQLVKSLNFDGRILRHTLDKPLVFVQYGTGCPFMDAMHIKVSEAWGADGVLHFDPSWGARCEGLLEGLLAHEEDGSIITLENLKLIRSSLDVSTLWCVRAHRGLNTPETILLAARAGADLTKINMVYGSLNGGTDPERLTVDGVYALKLAARYNLPFDIPTNEELGGVPAPKAFAGMLVVAHLGVKLNAKPILKPLFCYSPDVMINDYMKDNYIDYNVAKVIALRQIMDAPIWPGEPIGFMTHTEDRIQSAMTTALHAALASSLRLDAITIASTDEAYARGAITVSARIDTLRAIAEAFRFFGQAKIEPTKRAEEYAQMIVNGIYETLEKVAKREDFVASLYEGLFGTREEGANPGRAGRGTVRKC
;
A
#
# COMPACT_ATOMS: atom_id res chain seq x y z
N MET A 1 -35.97 -34.84 4.38
CA MET A 1 -34.88 -35.49 5.12
C MET A 1 -34.94 -35.09 6.58
N LYS A 2 -34.39 -35.89 7.46
CA LYS A 2 -34.35 -35.66 8.91
C LYS A 2 -32.91 -35.41 9.37
N PHE A 3 -32.71 -34.37 10.16
CA PHE A 3 -31.41 -33.90 10.62
C PHE A 3 -31.34 -33.87 12.13
N VAL A 4 -30.18 -34.26 12.67
CA VAL A 4 -29.79 -33.98 14.05
C VAL A 4 -28.62 -33.02 14.02
N LEU A 5 -28.79 -31.86 14.62
CA LEU A 5 -27.75 -30.81 14.73
C LEU A 5 -27.17 -30.84 16.14
N PHE A 6 -25.89 -31.14 16.25
CA PHE A 6 -25.19 -31.35 17.51
C PHE A 6 -24.04 -30.36 17.71
N PRO A 7 -24.16 -29.39 18.65
CA PRO A 7 -23.05 -28.52 19.03
C PRO A 7 -22.11 -29.27 19.98
N LEU A 8 -20.96 -29.71 19.47
CA LEU A 8 -19.91 -30.37 20.28
C LEU A 8 -19.10 -29.32 21.09
N ASP A 9 -19.56 -28.09 21.14
CA ASP A 9 -19.06 -27.02 21.98
C ASP A 9 -19.97 -26.81 23.19
N PRO A 10 -19.42 -26.50 24.38
CA PRO A 10 -20.23 -26.30 25.57
C PRO A 10 -21.13 -25.05 25.53
N VAL A 11 -20.84 -24.08 24.65
CA VAL A 11 -21.57 -22.81 24.60
C VAL A 11 -21.84 -22.28 23.19
N HIS A 12 -21.21 -22.82 22.14
CA HIS A 12 -21.29 -22.26 20.79
C HIS A 12 -22.22 -23.04 19.88
N ASP A 13 -23.39 -22.50 19.58
CA ASP A 13 -24.39 -23.10 18.72
C ASP A 13 -24.96 -22.19 17.61
N VAL A 14 -24.42 -20.99 17.47
CA VAL A 14 -24.94 -19.96 16.55
C VAL A 14 -25.00 -20.48 15.11
N ALA A 15 -23.95 -21.15 14.64
CA ALA A 15 -23.91 -21.71 13.29
C ALA A 15 -25.02 -22.76 13.07
N LEU A 16 -25.24 -23.63 14.04
CA LEU A 16 -26.30 -24.63 13.96
C LEU A 16 -27.71 -24.01 14.03
N LYS A 17 -27.88 -22.93 14.79
CA LYS A 17 -29.16 -22.17 14.79
C LYS A 17 -29.45 -21.55 13.43
N MET A 18 -28.45 -21.00 12.75
CA MET A 18 -28.60 -20.47 11.39
C MET A 18 -28.92 -21.62 10.41
N LEU A 19 -28.18 -22.73 10.47
CA LEU A 19 -28.40 -23.89 9.62
C LEU A 19 -29.79 -24.48 9.85
N ASN A 20 -30.24 -24.58 11.10
CA ASN A 20 -31.58 -25.03 11.44
C ASN A 20 -32.66 -24.20 10.73
N ARG A 21 -32.57 -22.89 10.78
CA ARG A 21 -33.53 -22.00 10.08
C ARG A 21 -33.57 -22.27 8.59
N GLU A 22 -32.45 -22.45 7.94
CA GLU A 22 -32.38 -22.71 6.50
C GLU A 22 -32.93 -24.11 6.16
N LEU A 23 -32.60 -25.14 6.92
CA LEU A 23 -33.09 -26.48 6.68
C LEU A 23 -34.63 -26.57 6.90
N VAL A 24 -35.15 -25.96 7.97
CA VAL A 24 -36.58 -25.88 8.23
C VAL A 24 -37.32 -25.09 7.13
N ARG A 25 -36.74 -23.98 6.66
CA ARG A 25 -37.32 -23.20 5.54
C ARG A 25 -37.41 -24.02 4.26
N LYS A 26 -36.53 -25.01 4.07
CA LYS A 26 -36.54 -25.93 2.94
C LYS A 26 -37.43 -27.17 3.14
N GLY A 27 -38.18 -27.22 4.24
CA GLY A 27 -39.13 -28.29 4.53
C GLY A 27 -38.51 -29.54 5.12
N HIS A 28 -37.33 -29.48 5.69
CA HIS A 28 -36.68 -30.60 6.38
C HIS A 28 -37.12 -30.69 7.85
N GLN A 29 -37.07 -31.89 8.41
CA GLN A 29 -37.25 -32.13 9.84
C GLN A 29 -35.90 -31.97 10.55
N VAL A 30 -35.81 -31.10 11.53
CA VAL A 30 -34.55 -30.78 12.21
C VAL A 30 -34.73 -30.91 13.73
N ILE A 31 -33.83 -31.65 14.35
CA ILE A 31 -33.68 -31.74 15.81
C ILE A 31 -32.39 -30.99 16.13
N LEU A 32 -32.51 -29.79 16.70
CA LEU A 32 -31.39 -29.00 17.19
C LEU A 32 -31.17 -29.25 18.67
N LEU A 33 -30.03 -29.84 19.02
CA LEU A 33 -29.65 -30.11 20.39
C LEU A 33 -29.04 -28.85 21.03
N PRO A 34 -29.23 -28.69 22.36
CA PRO A 34 -28.59 -27.59 23.09
C PRO A 34 -27.07 -27.83 23.22
N PRO A 35 -26.28 -26.76 23.45
CA PRO A 35 -24.88 -26.92 23.87
C PRO A 35 -24.78 -27.79 25.14
N ASP A 36 -23.62 -28.43 25.32
CA ASP A 36 -23.32 -29.30 26.45
C ASP A 36 -24.14 -30.60 26.50
N THR A 37 -24.83 -30.98 25.41
CA THR A 37 -25.43 -32.30 25.28
C THR A 37 -24.34 -33.38 25.23
N LYS A 38 -24.46 -34.42 26.02
CA LYS A 38 -23.46 -35.51 26.05
C LYS A 38 -23.52 -36.34 24.76
N MET A 39 -22.36 -36.81 24.30
CA MET A 39 -22.26 -37.61 23.10
C MET A 39 -23.12 -38.86 23.19
N GLU A 40 -23.17 -39.52 24.36
CA GLU A 40 -23.98 -40.68 24.63
C GLU A 40 -25.47 -40.41 24.37
N GLU A 41 -25.98 -39.28 24.86
CA GLU A 41 -27.38 -38.87 24.66
C GLU A 41 -27.67 -38.59 23.17
N VAL A 42 -26.70 -38.03 22.45
CA VAL A 42 -26.81 -37.82 20.99
C VAL A 42 -26.91 -39.14 20.25
N VAL A 43 -26.07 -40.12 20.60
CA VAL A 43 -26.08 -41.45 19.98
C VAL A 43 -27.41 -42.16 20.24
N GLU A 44 -27.90 -42.18 21.49
CA GLU A 44 -29.22 -42.78 21.85
C GLU A 44 -30.36 -42.11 21.08
N MET A 45 -30.33 -40.77 20.96
CA MET A 45 -31.31 -40.03 20.17
C MET A 45 -31.25 -40.40 18.70
N CYS A 46 -30.06 -40.49 18.11
CA CYS A 46 -29.89 -40.86 16.72
C CYS A 46 -30.34 -42.32 16.43
N GLN A 47 -30.14 -43.23 17.37
CA GLN A 47 -30.70 -44.61 17.28
C GLN A 47 -32.22 -44.61 17.29
N LYS A 48 -32.84 -43.74 18.07
CA LYS A 48 -34.31 -43.65 18.17
C LYS A 48 -34.90 -42.91 16.95
N GLU A 49 -34.30 -41.80 16.57
CA GLU A 49 -34.85 -40.90 15.57
C GLU A 49 -34.45 -41.26 14.14
N MET A 50 -33.37 -42.05 13.96
CA MET A 50 -32.84 -42.49 12.67
C MET A 50 -32.72 -41.35 11.65
N PRO A 51 -31.88 -40.37 11.90
CA PRO A 51 -31.75 -39.22 10.98
C PRO A 51 -31.03 -39.61 9.68
N ASP A 52 -31.30 -38.87 8.61
CA ASP A 52 -30.53 -38.96 7.35
C ASP A 52 -29.14 -38.36 7.51
N PHE A 53 -29.06 -37.29 8.33
CA PHE A 53 -27.81 -36.53 8.59
C PHE A 53 -27.63 -36.25 10.07
N ILE A 54 -26.40 -36.43 10.55
CA ILE A 54 -25.91 -35.92 11.83
C ILE A 54 -24.91 -34.81 11.49
N MET A 55 -25.20 -33.57 11.89
CA MET A 55 -24.39 -32.42 11.63
C MET A 55 -23.76 -31.88 12.92
N VAL A 56 -22.46 -32.04 13.03
CA VAL A 56 -21.69 -31.68 14.21
C VAL A 56 -21.03 -30.30 14.01
N SER A 57 -21.09 -29.45 15.02
CA SER A 57 -20.37 -28.19 15.03
C SER A 57 -19.29 -28.18 16.11
N ARG A 58 -18.07 -27.80 15.72
CA ARG A 58 -16.95 -27.60 16.63
C ARG A 58 -16.19 -26.33 16.28
N THR A 59 -16.31 -25.31 17.13
CA THR A 59 -15.69 -24.01 16.94
C THR A 59 -14.35 -23.91 17.66
N VAL A 60 -14.26 -24.50 18.85
CA VAL A 60 -13.05 -24.48 19.69
C VAL A 60 -12.05 -25.51 19.20
N GLY A 61 -10.83 -25.09 18.86
CA GLY A 61 -9.80 -25.98 18.32
C GLY A 61 -9.16 -26.92 19.33
N TYR A 62 -9.20 -26.60 20.63
CA TYR A 62 -8.61 -27.43 21.67
C TYR A 62 -9.34 -28.76 21.81
N GLY A 63 -8.59 -29.87 21.73
CA GLY A 63 -9.13 -31.22 21.80
C GLY A 63 -10.12 -31.58 20.68
N ALA A 64 -10.14 -30.80 19.58
CA ALA A 64 -11.14 -31.01 18.53
C ALA A 64 -10.99 -32.38 17.86
N ALA A 65 -9.78 -32.79 17.51
CA ALA A 65 -9.54 -34.04 16.82
C ALA A 65 -9.93 -35.24 17.68
N GLU A 66 -9.55 -35.26 18.96
CA GLU A 66 -9.85 -36.35 19.90
C GLU A 66 -11.35 -36.48 20.16
N LEU A 67 -12.05 -35.36 20.38
CA LEU A 67 -13.49 -35.38 20.61
C LEU A 67 -14.27 -35.82 19.37
N LEU A 68 -13.86 -35.34 18.21
CA LEU A 68 -14.48 -35.70 16.94
C LEU A 68 -14.24 -37.18 16.57
N ALA A 69 -13.01 -37.70 16.78
CA ALA A 69 -12.70 -39.11 16.59
C ALA A 69 -13.52 -39.98 17.52
N ARG A 70 -13.56 -39.66 18.82
CA ARG A 70 -14.37 -40.38 19.81
C ARG A 70 -15.85 -40.42 19.40
N PHE A 71 -16.40 -39.32 18.90
CA PHE A 71 -17.80 -39.28 18.49
C PHE A 71 -18.08 -40.22 17.29
N ILE A 72 -17.18 -40.24 16.30
CA ILE A 72 -17.27 -41.21 15.18
C ILE A 72 -17.21 -42.64 15.66
N ASP A 73 -16.25 -42.97 16.55
CA ASP A 73 -16.14 -44.33 17.13
C ASP A 73 -17.43 -44.76 17.84
N MET A 74 -18.07 -43.86 18.56
CA MET A 74 -19.36 -44.11 19.22
C MET A 74 -20.49 -44.35 18.22
N LEU A 75 -20.54 -43.60 17.12
CA LEU A 75 -21.53 -43.81 16.05
C LEU A 75 -21.29 -45.12 15.30
N ASP A 76 -20.04 -45.51 15.07
CA ASP A 76 -19.69 -46.80 14.49
C ASP A 76 -20.11 -47.95 15.40
N ALA A 77 -19.78 -47.87 16.68
CA ALA A 77 -20.18 -48.88 17.68
C ALA A 77 -21.71 -49.02 17.81
N ALA A 78 -22.45 -47.92 17.57
CA ALA A 78 -23.91 -47.92 17.57
C ALA A 78 -24.54 -48.35 16.25
N GLY A 79 -23.76 -48.69 15.21
CA GLY A 79 -24.22 -49.10 13.88
C GLY A 79 -24.92 -47.99 13.09
N LEU A 80 -24.61 -46.70 13.40
CA LEU A 80 -25.23 -45.53 12.76
C LEU A 80 -24.49 -45.07 11.52
N ARG A 81 -23.19 -45.37 11.40
CA ARG A 81 -22.37 -44.88 10.27
C ARG A 81 -22.84 -45.43 8.91
N ASP A 82 -23.35 -46.64 8.85
CA ASP A 82 -23.88 -47.25 7.62
C ASP A 82 -25.29 -46.76 7.25
N ARG A 83 -25.92 -45.98 8.13
CA ARG A 83 -27.34 -45.60 8.00
C ARG A 83 -27.57 -44.11 7.82
N CYS A 84 -26.65 -43.28 8.27
CA CYS A 84 -26.76 -41.82 8.17
C CYS A 84 -25.43 -41.19 7.79
N LYS A 85 -25.48 -40.04 7.12
CA LYS A 85 -24.30 -39.25 6.82
C LYS A 85 -23.94 -38.41 8.03
N VAL A 86 -22.65 -38.37 8.36
CA VAL A 86 -22.12 -37.56 9.47
C VAL A 86 -21.20 -36.51 8.93
N VAL A 87 -21.55 -35.25 9.14
CA VAL A 87 -20.75 -34.13 8.66
C VAL A 87 -20.36 -33.21 9.81
N VAL A 88 -19.23 -32.57 9.69
CA VAL A 88 -18.71 -31.66 10.72
C VAL A 88 -18.42 -30.29 10.15
N GLY A 89 -18.76 -29.23 10.90
CA GLY A 89 -18.47 -27.88 10.57
C GLY A 89 -17.85 -27.09 11.73
N GLY A 90 -17.16 -26.03 11.43
CA GLY A 90 -16.63 -25.12 12.43
C GLY A 90 -15.29 -24.49 12.05
N LYS A 91 -14.89 -23.50 12.85
CA LYS A 91 -13.71 -22.68 12.56
C LYS A 91 -12.40 -23.47 12.52
N ALA A 92 -12.29 -24.52 13.34
CA ALA A 92 -11.10 -25.36 13.41
C ALA A 92 -11.12 -26.54 12.41
N ILE A 93 -12.17 -26.68 11.61
CA ILE A 93 -12.39 -27.85 10.73
C ILE A 93 -11.82 -27.55 9.35
N THR A 94 -11.11 -28.54 8.78
CA THR A 94 -10.75 -28.57 7.36
C THR A 94 -11.37 -29.80 6.72
N LYS A 95 -11.47 -29.80 5.39
CA LYS A 95 -11.96 -30.97 4.64
C LYS A 95 -11.11 -32.21 4.91
N GLU A 96 -9.82 -32.01 4.92
CA GLU A 96 -8.82 -33.05 5.11
C GLU A 96 -8.96 -33.67 6.50
N LEU A 97 -9.01 -32.83 7.55
CA LEU A 97 -9.20 -33.29 8.93
C LEU A 97 -10.50 -34.06 9.09
N ALA A 98 -11.61 -33.57 8.53
CA ALA A 98 -12.90 -34.27 8.61
C ALA A 98 -12.84 -35.68 7.95
N THR A 99 -12.24 -35.75 6.76
CA THR A 99 -12.08 -37.04 6.05
C THR A 99 -11.17 -37.99 6.81
N GLU A 100 -10.07 -37.49 7.37
CA GLU A 100 -9.10 -38.27 8.15
C GLU A 100 -9.74 -38.87 9.43
N LEU A 101 -10.67 -38.12 10.03
CA LEU A 101 -11.45 -38.56 11.19
C LEU A 101 -12.67 -39.41 10.87
N GLY A 102 -12.94 -39.71 9.59
CA GLY A 102 -14.03 -40.56 9.17
C GLY A 102 -15.39 -39.89 8.98
N TYR A 103 -15.46 -38.57 8.91
CA TYR A 103 -16.67 -37.83 8.54
C TYR A 103 -16.91 -37.84 7.04
N ASP A 104 -18.18 -37.83 6.62
CA ASP A 104 -18.56 -37.81 5.20
C ASP A 104 -18.23 -36.48 4.51
N ALA A 105 -18.23 -35.40 5.26
CA ALA A 105 -17.78 -34.06 4.77
C ALA A 105 -17.35 -33.12 5.92
N GLY A 106 -16.45 -32.23 5.60
CA GLY A 106 -16.00 -31.15 6.49
C GLY A 106 -16.28 -29.75 5.92
N PHE A 107 -16.82 -28.87 6.77
CA PHE A 107 -17.20 -27.49 6.43
C PHE A 107 -16.45 -26.49 7.32
N GLY A 108 -15.38 -25.92 6.82
CA GLY A 108 -14.53 -25.01 7.56
C GLY A 108 -14.99 -23.53 7.49
N GLU A 109 -14.17 -22.64 8.05
CA GLU A 109 -14.43 -21.19 8.15
C GLU A 109 -14.82 -20.50 6.82
N ARG A 110 -14.44 -21.09 5.69
CA ARG A 110 -14.65 -20.53 4.35
C ARG A 110 -15.80 -21.14 3.58
N THR A 111 -16.52 -22.06 4.19
CA THR A 111 -17.65 -22.70 3.55
C THR A 111 -18.87 -21.80 3.60
N SER A 112 -19.48 -21.53 2.45
CA SER A 112 -20.75 -20.82 2.38
C SER A 112 -21.92 -21.72 2.79
N TRP A 113 -23.01 -21.13 3.25
CA TRP A 113 -24.23 -21.87 3.52
C TRP A 113 -24.76 -22.61 2.29
N ASP A 114 -24.58 -22.02 1.11
CA ASP A 114 -25.00 -22.65 -0.15
C ASP A 114 -24.22 -23.93 -0.45
N GLU A 115 -22.93 -24.00 -0.07
CA GLU A 115 -22.13 -25.22 -0.18
C GLU A 115 -22.62 -26.31 0.76
N VAL A 116 -22.98 -25.95 2.00
CA VAL A 116 -23.52 -26.93 2.97
C VAL A 116 -24.86 -27.45 2.49
N ILE A 117 -25.74 -26.57 2.06
CA ILE A 117 -27.09 -26.96 1.56
C ILE A 117 -26.98 -27.76 0.27
N ALA A 118 -26.11 -27.38 -0.65
CA ALA A 118 -25.91 -28.14 -1.89
C ALA A 118 -25.41 -29.55 -1.62
N TYR A 119 -24.48 -29.72 -0.68
CA TYR A 119 -24.04 -31.04 -0.26
C TYR A 119 -25.20 -31.90 0.29
N VAL A 120 -26.03 -31.32 1.15
CA VAL A 120 -27.23 -31.99 1.71
C VAL A 120 -28.22 -32.41 0.61
N GLU A 121 -28.41 -31.55 -0.38
CA GLU A 121 -29.34 -31.79 -1.49
C GLU A 121 -28.72 -32.66 -2.61
N GLY A 122 -27.46 -33.06 -2.48
CA GLY A 122 -26.75 -33.85 -3.51
C GLY A 122 -26.50 -33.05 -4.80
N ARG A 123 -26.48 -31.73 -4.71
CA ARG A 123 -26.18 -30.83 -5.85
C ARG A 123 -24.67 -30.50 -5.84
N GLU A 124 -24.08 -30.41 -7.02
CA GLU A 124 -22.83 -29.71 -7.16
C GLU A 124 -23.08 -28.21 -7.04
N VAL A 125 -22.33 -27.54 -6.18
CA VAL A 125 -22.26 -26.09 -6.26
C VAL A 125 -21.45 -25.79 -7.52
N GLU A 126 -22.10 -25.29 -8.56
CA GLU A 126 -21.38 -24.52 -9.53
C GLU A 126 -20.69 -23.40 -8.72
N LYS A 127 -19.41 -23.57 -8.44
CA LYS A 127 -18.57 -22.44 -8.10
C LYS A 127 -18.67 -21.53 -9.32
N GLU A 128 -19.65 -20.63 -9.31
CA GLU A 128 -19.56 -19.46 -10.14
C GLU A 128 -18.16 -18.92 -9.82
N LYS A 129 -17.25 -19.23 -10.69
CA LYS A 129 -16.05 -18.42 -10.85
C LYS A 129 -16.64 -17.07 -11.20
N LEU A 130 -16.93 -16.28 -10.17
CA LEU A 130 -17.14 -14.88 -10.34
C LEU A 130 -15.92 -14.42 -11.13
N LYS A 131 -16.05 -14.44 -12.44
CA LYS A 131 -15.15 -13.77 -13.37
C LYS A 131 -15.42 -12.28 -13.16
N VAL A 132 -15.11 -11.82 -11.93
CA VAL A 132 -14.98 -10.39 -11.69
C VAL A 132 -13.90 -9.97 -12.65
N LYS A 133 -14.29 -9.27 -13.69
CA LYS A 133 -13.36 -8.71 -14.65
C LYS A 133 -12.48 -7.76 -13.86
N LYS A 134 -11.33 -8.24 -13.42
CA LYS A 134 -10.37 -7.46 -12.65
C LYS A 134 -9.93 -6.31 -13.56
N SER A 135 -10.23 -5.09 -13.19
CA SER A 135 -9.82 -3.88 -13.91
C SER A 135 -9.13 -2.95 -12.93
N LYS A 136 -8.19 -2.17 -13.42
CA LYS A 136 -7.58 -1.10 -12.64
C LYS A 136 -8.59 0.01 -12.37
N ARG A 137 -8.57 0.56 -11.17
CA ARG A 137 -9.31 1.78 -10.86
C ARG A 137 -8.64 2.99 -11.48
N ASP A 138 -9.42 3.91 -11.99
CA ASP A 138 -8.92 5.21 -12.39
C ASP A 138 -8.78 6.10 -11.16
N ILE A 139 -7.54 6.31 -10.75
CA ILE A 139 -7.16 7.10 -9.57
C ILE A 139 -7.21 8.62 -9.81
N THR A 140 -7.52 9.03 -11.02
CA THR A 140 -7.59 10.44 -11.43
C THR A 140 -9.01 10.92 -11.67
N GLN A 141 -9.98 10.02 -11.60
CA GLN A 141 -11.37 10.31 -11.90
C GLN A 141 -12.01 11.17 -10.81
N GLY A 142 -12.78 12.16 -11.23
CA GLY A 142 -13.61 12.98 -10.34
C GLY A 142 -12.94 14.27 -9.85
N TYR A 143 -11.72 14.55 -10.26
CA TYR A 143 -10.97 15.75 -9.89
C TYR A 143 -10.80 16.72 -11.03
N THR A 144 -10.86 18.03 -10.72
CA THR A 144 -10.64 19.11 -11.68
C THR A 144 -9.20 19.62 -11.69
N TYR A 145 -8.40 19.25 -10.72
CA TYR A 145 -7.01 19.69 -10.56
C TYR A 145 -6.84 21.22 -10.50
N GLN A 146 -7.80 21.90 -9.88
CA GLN A 146 -7.84 23.36 -9.81
C GLN A 146 -7.49 23.83 -8.41
N ILE A 147 -6.81 24.99 -8.35
CA ILE A 147 -6.72 25.78 -7.13
C ILE A 147 -8.07 26.47 -6.94
N LEU A 148 -8.70 26.22 -5.79
CA LEU A 148 -10.06 26.68 -5.48
C LEU A 148 -10.09 28.13 -5.02
N ASP A 149 -9.07 28.55 -4.29
CA ASP A 149 -8.97 29.91 -3.75
C ASP A 149 -8.18 30.83 -4.72
N PRO A 150 -8.79 31.93 -5.20
CA PRO A 150 -8.13 32.86 -6.14
C PRO A 150 -6.84 33.50 -5.61
N ALA A 151 -6.74 33.75 -4.30
CA ALA A 151 -5.53 34.36 -3.72
C ALA A 151 -4.36 33.36 -3.75
N PHE A 152 -4.60 32.10 -3.40
CA PHE A 152 -3.61 31.02 -3.56
C PHE A 152 -3.24 30.84 -5.04
N LYS A 153 -4.23 30.86 -5.91
CA LYS A 153 -3.99 30.71 -7.36
C LYS A 153 -3.04 31.78 -7.89
N GLN A 154 -3.25 33.04 -7.52
CA GLN A 154 -2.40 34.15 -7.95
C GLN A 154 -0.93 33.96 -7.52
N LEU A 155 -0.71 33.56 -6.26
CA LEU A 155 0.64 33.30 -5.74
C LEU A 155 1.30 32.11 -6.44
N LEU A 156 0.57 31.00 -6.58
CA LEU A 156 1.06 29.79 -7.24
C LEU A 156 1.32 30.01 -8.72
N ASP A 157 0.49 30.77 -9.43
CA ASP A 157 0.73 31.15 -10.83
C ASP A 157 2.04 31.94 -10.94
N LYS A 158 2.25 32.96 -10.10
CA LYS A 158 3.49 33.73 -10.10
C LYS A 158 4.72 32.87 -9.86
N ILE A 159 4.69 32.00 -8.84
CA ILE A 159 5.84 31.14 -8.49
C ILE A 159 6.12 30.12 -9.60
N THR A 160 5.09 29.48 -10.13
CA THR A 160 5.28 28.48 -11.17
C THR A 160 5.73 29.07 -12.51
N ASP A 161 5.33 30.30 -12.84
CA ASP A 161 5.84 31.02 -14.01
C ASP A 161 7.33 31.33 -13.84
N GLN A 162 7.76 31.78 -12.66
CA GLN A 162 9.19 31.97 -12.34
C GLN A 162 9.99 30.67 -12.52
N ILE A 163 9.46 29.52 -12.04
CA ILE A 163 10.12 28.23 -12.21
C ILE A 163 10.27 27.87 -13.69
N LEU A 164 9.20 28.03 -14.47
CA LEU A 164 9.22 27.70 -15.88
C LEU A 164 10.15 28.62 -16.68
N ASP A 165 10.15 29.92 -16.41
CA ASP A 165 11.04 30.86 -17.05
C ASP A 165 12.49 30.60 -16.68
N TRP A 166 12.77 30.28 -15.39
CA TRP A 166 14.12 29.98 -14.93
C TRP A 166 14.65 28.67 -15.54
N ALA A 167 13.82 27.63 -15.69
CA ALA A 167 14.21 26.35 -16.23
C ALA A 167 14.25 26.29 -17.77
N LYS A 168 13.69 27.26 -18.47
CA LYS A 168 13.46 27.24 -19.92
C LYS A 168 14.74 27.07 -20.76
N ASP A 169 15.82 27.72 -20.36
CA ASP A 169 17.11 27.78 -21.06
C ASP A 169 18.20 26.98 -20.31
N ARG A 170 17.79 25.98 -19.49
CA ARG A 170 18.70 25.21 -18.67
C ARG A 170 18.53 23.72 -18.90
N THR A 171 19.61 23.00 -18.76
CA THR A 171 19.67 21.54 -18.81
C THR A 171 20.56 20.99 -17.69
N SER A 172 20.47 19.70 -17.47
CA SER A 172 21.28 18.97 -16.49
C SER A 172 21.78 17.66 -17.09
N PRO A 173 22.78 17.03 -16.49
CA PRO A 173 23.22 15.69 -16.93
C PRO A 173 22.09 14.65 -16.92
N ALA A 174 21.17 14.68 -15.97
CA ALA A 174 20.05 13.73 -15.94
C ALA A 174 19.02 13.98 -17.06
N VAL A 175 18.75 15.23 -17.39
CA VAL A 175 17.88 15.56 -18.55
C VAL A 175 18.52 15.08 -19.85
N GLU A 176 19.81 15.29 -20.02
CA GLU A 176 20.54 14.85 -21.20
C GLU A 176 20.59 13.31 -21.28
N ARG A 177 20.91 12.64 -20.16
CA ARG A 177 20.86 11.17 -20.10
C ARG A 177 19.47 10.62 -20.38
N ALA A 178 18.41 11.23 -19.87
CA ALA A 178 17.05 10.79 -20.17
C ALA A 178 16.73 10.85 -21.68
N LYS A 179 17.13 11.94 -22.35
CA LYS A 179 16.99 12.08 -23.80
C LYS A 179 17.77 11.02 -24.57
N ILE A 180 19.02 10.76 -24.16
CA ILE A 180 19.85 9.69 -24.77
C ILE A 180 19.23 8.32 -24.49
N LYS A 181 18.78 8.06 -23.24
CA LYS A 181 18.15 6.80 -22.86
C LYS A 181 16.89 6.52 -23.68
N GLU A 182 16.09 7.53 -23.97
CA GLU A 182 14.91 7.38 -24.82
C GLU A 182 15.29 6.84 -26.21
N LYS A 183 16.32 7.40 -26.84
CA LYS A 183 16.86 6.94 -28.14
C LYS A 183 17.46 5.54 -28.06
N VAL A 184 18.22 5.25 -27.02
CA VAL A 184 18.77 3.89 -26.79
C VAL A 184 17.65 2.86 -26.67
N LEU A 185 16.54 3.20 -26.01
CA LEU A 185 15.38 2.32 -25.90
C LEU A 185 14.63 2.13 -27.26
N GLU A 186 14.87 3.02 -28.21
CA GLU A 186 14.38 2.96 -29.60
C GLU A 186 15.37 2.24 -30.54
N GLY A 187 16.53 1.81 -30.04
CA GLY A 187 17.49 0.99 -30.76
C GLY A 187 18.75 1.73 -31.25
N GLU A 188 18.93 3.00 -30.87
CA GLU A 188 20.17 3.72 -31.20
C GLU A 188 21.32 3.29 -30.27
N ASP A 189 22.51 3.12 -30.82
CA ASP A 189 23.74 2.85 -30.05
C ASP A 189 24.41 4.14 -29.62
N LEU A 190 24.03 4.65 -28.45
CA LEU A 190 24.51 5.91 -27.86
C LEU A 190 25.09 5.69 -26.46
N ILE A 191 25.59 4.49 -26.18
CA ILE A 191 26.08 4.14 -24.84
C ILE A 191 27.29 4.98 -24.42
N GLU A 192 28.18 5.28 -25.34
CA GLU A 192 29.36 6.08 -25.06
C GLU A 192 29.00 7.54 -24.73
N GLU A 193 28.01 8.10 -25.42
CA GLU A 193 27.47 9.45 -25.12
C GLU A 193 26.80 9.47 -23.76
N TYR A 194 26.06 8.43 -23.41
CA TYR A 194 25.44 8.29 -22.09
C TYR A 194 26.50 8.25 -20.98
N LEU A 195 27.54 7.44 -21.16
CA LEU A 195 28.60 7.29 -20.16
C LEU A 195 29.41 8.57 -19.91
N LYS A 196 29.53 9.47 -20.89
CA LYS A 196 30.16 10.78 -20.70
C LYS A 196 29.44 11.68 -19.70
N LEU A 197 28.17 11.40 -19.44
CA LEU A 197 27.32 12.14 -18.50
C LEU A 197 27.19 11.45 -17.14
N CYS A 198 27.94 10.37 -16.92
CA CYS A 198 27.92 9.61 -15.69
C CYS A 198 29.13 9.92 -14.80
N ASP A 199 28.99 9.68 -13.51
CA ASP A 199 30.09 9.71 -12.55
C ASP A 199 31.17 8.68 -12.93
N GLU A 200 32.43 8.99 -12.69
CA GLU A 200 33.55 8.10 -13.02
C GLU A 200 33.42 6.74 -12.32
N THR A 201 32.87 6.70 -11.11
CA THR A 201 32.58 5.48 -10.39
C THR A 201 31.59 4.59 -11.17
N ILE A 202 30.55 5.20 -11.71
CA ILE A 202 29.54 4.51 -12.53
C ILE A 202 30.14 4.01 -13.83
N VAL A 203 30.93 4.83 -14.51
CA VAL A 203 31.66 4.45 -15.71
C VAL A 203 32.60 3.27 -15.44
N SER A 204 33.32 3.29 -14.32
CA SER A 204 34.19 2.20 -13.90
C SER A 204 33.41 0.91 -13.64
N TYR A 205 32.27 0.99 -12.96
CA TYR A 205 31.41 -0.16 -12.72
C TYR A 205 30.85 -0.73 -14.01
N PHE A 206 30.43 0.12 -14.94
CA PHE A 206 29.94 -0.31 -16.24
C PHE A 206 31.03 -1.04 -17.02
N LYS A 207 32.24 -0.46 -17.16
CA LYS A 207 33.38 -1.05 -17.85
C LYS A 207 33.81 -2.38 -17.24
N LYS A 208 33.74 -2.53 -15.94
CA LYS A 208 34.03 -3.78 -15.22
C LYS A 208 32.86 -4.76 -15.22
N ASN A 209 31.76 -4.41 -15.86
CA ASN A 209 30.53 -5.19 -15.86
C ASN A 209 30.03 -5.56 -14.44
N LEU A 210 30.15 -4.62 -13.48
CA LEU A 210 29.75 -4.82 -12.09
C LEU A 210 28.31 -4.38 -11.81
N LEU A 211 27.80 -3.41 -12.57
CA LEU A 211 26.46 -2.87 -12.40
C LEU A 211 25.35 -3.93 -12.49
N PRO A 212 25.35 -4.84 -13.47
CA PRO A 212 24.33 -5.88 -13.56
C PRO A 212 24.46 -6.99 -12.51
N LYS A 213 25.58 -7.05 -11.78
CA LYS A 213 25.85 -8.15 -10.82
C LYS A 213 25.23 -7.93 -9.46
N LYS A 214 24.95 -6.71 -9.08
CA LYS A 214 24.26 -6.40 -7.81
C LYS A 214 22.78 -6.80 -7.86
N VAL A 215 22.16 -6.71 -9.02
CA VAL A 215 20.79 -7.13 -9.24
C VAL A 215 20.78 -8.20 -10.32
N ARG A 216 20.59 -9.44 -9.91
CA ARG A 216 20.42 -10.52 -10.87
C ARG A 216 18.97 -10.59 -11.33
N LEU A 217 18.80 -10.91 -12.61
CA LEU A 217 17.49 -11.24 -13.14
C LEU A 217 17.03 -12.61 -12.61
N ILE A 218 15.74 -12.74 -12.33
CA ILE A 218 15.12 -14.04 -12.05
C ILE A 218 15.25 -14.90 -13.31
N THR A 219 15.76 -16.12 -13.16
CA THR A 219 15.78 -17.10 -14.24
C THR A 219 14.37 -17.58 -14.57
N ARG A 220 14.18 -18.15 -15.76
CA ARG A 220 12.89 -18.75 -16.15
C ARG A 220 12.47 -19.89 -15.21
N GLU A 221 13.43 -20.67 -14.73
CA GLU A 221 13.17 -21.77 -13.79
C GLU A 221 12.76 -21.25 -12.41
N GLU A 222 13.44 -20.25 -11.88
CA GLU A 222 13.07 -19.61 -10.63
C GLU A 222 11.68 -18.98 -10.71
N ARG A 223 11.38 -18.30 -11.81
CA ARG A 223 10.05 -17.76 -12.06
C ARG A 223 8.98 -18.85 -12.09
N LYS A 224 9.23 -19.96 -12.77
CA LYS A 224 8.30 -21.09 -12.81
C LYS A 224 8.08 -21.68 -11.41
N LYS A 225 9.14 -21.84 -10.62
CA LYS A 225 9.04 -22.28 -9.22
C LYS A 225 8.26 -21.29 -8.37
N PHE A 226 8.48 -19.99 -8.56
CA PHE A 226 7.75 -18.95 -7.87
C PHE A 226 6.26 -18.97 -8.21
N ASP A 227 5.90 -19.05 -9.49
CA ASP A 227 4.52 -19.16 -9.95
C ASP A 227 3.82 -20.41 -9.39
N GLN A 228 4.53 -21.54 -9.31
CA GLN A 228 4.04 -22.77 -8.69
C GLN A 228 3.81 -22.59 -7.18
N LEU A 229 4.76 -21.97 -6.48
CA LEU A 229 4.63 -21.68 -5.05
C LEU A 229 3.43 -20.77 -4.77
N VAL A 230 3.27 -19.68 -5.50
CA VAL A 230 2.14 -18.76 -5.35
C VAL A 230 0.81 -19.46 -5.58
N LYS A 231 0.72 -20.34 -6.58
CA LYS A 231 -0.47 -21.14 -6.84
C LYS A 231 -0.74 -22.13 -5.72
N SER A 232 0.30 -22.76 -5.16
CA SER A 232 0.15 -23.76 -4.08
C SER A 232 -0.29 -23.14 -2.76
N LEU A 233 0.04 -21.88 -2.50
CA LEU A 233 -0.32 -21.18 -1.28
C LEU A 233 -1.83 -20.85 -1.17
N ASN A 234 -2.57 -20.97 -2.27
CA ASN A 234 -4.02 -20.77 -2.36
C ASN A 234 -4.52 -19.57 -1.54
N PHE A 235 -4.07 -18.39 -1.90
CA PHE A 235 -4.41 -17.13 -1.21
C PHE A 235 -5.87 -16.67 -1.43
N ASP A 236 -6.58 -17.29 -2.38
CA ASP A 236 -7.91 -16.84 -2.84
C ASP A 236 -8.97 -16.70 -1.74
N GLY A 237 -8.79 -17.39 -0.63
CA GLY A 237 -9.76 -17.34 0.45
C GLY A 237 -9.36 -16.42 1.63
N ARG A 238 -8.21 -15.75 1.59
CA ARG A 238 -7.73 -14.90 2.70
C ARG A 238 -7.93 -13.41 2.47
N ILE A 239 -8.32 -13.03 1.26
CA ILE A 239 -8.56 -11.63 0.93
C ILE A 239 -9.85 -11.18 1.60
N LEU A 240 -9.72 -10.36 2.62
CA LEU A 240 -10.85 -9.64 3.20
C LEU A 240 -11.24 -8.53 2.24
N ARG A 241 -11.99 -8.88 1.20
CA ARG A 241 -12.55 -7.89 0.28
C ARG A 241 -13.74 -7.23 0.96
N HIS A 242 -13.57 -5.95 1.26
CA HIS A 242 -14.69 -5.17 1.72
C HIS A 242 -15.52 -4.70 0.52
N THR A 243 -16.82 -4.87 0.62
CA THR A 243 -17.79 -4.36 -0.35
C THR A 243 -18.06 -2.85 -0.16
N LEU A 244 -17.55 -2.28 0.94
CA LEU A 244 -17.71 -0.89 1.26
C LEU A 244 -16.77 -0.01 0.45
N ASP A 245 -17.22 1.20 0.16
CA ASP A 245 -16.39 2.25 -0.42
C ASP A 245 -15.35 2.69 0.62
N LYS A 246 -14.10 2.44 0.33
CA LYS A 246 -12.97 2.63 1.23
C LYS A 246 -11.75 3.11 0.47
N PRO A 247 -10.78 3.73 1.14
CA PRO A 247 -9.52 4.11 0.52
C PRO A 247 -8.80 2.92 -0.11
N LEU A 248 -8.15 3.14 -1.24
CA LEU A 248 -7.22 2.17 -1.81
C LEU A 248 -6.01 2.01 -0.87
N VAL A 249 -5.54 0.78 -0.75
CA VAL A 249 -4.39 0.45 0.11
C VAL A 249 -3.16 0.23 -0.73
N PHE A 250 -2.19 1.13 -0.63
CA PHE A 250 -0.87 1.00 -1.24
C PHE A 250 0.15 0.59 -0.20
N VAL A 251 0.82 -0.53 -0.44
CA VAL A 251 1.85 -1.06 0.44
C VAL A 251 3.23 -0.87 -0.17
N GLN A 252 4.18 -0.43 0.63
CA GLN A 252 5.56 -0.25 0.19
C GLN A 252 6.25 -1.62 0.03
N TYR A 253 7.12 -1.73 -0.97
CA TYR A 253 8.01 -2.86 -1.20
C TYR A 253 9.38 -2.35 -1.64
N GLY A 254 10.40 -3.15 -1.52
CA GLY A 254 11.75 -2.82 -1.96
C GLY A 254 12.77 -3.59 -1.11
N THR A 255 13.29 -4.66 -1.66
CA THR A 255 14.33 -5.49 -1.03
C THR A 255 15.63 -5.45 -1.82
N GLY A 256 15.61 -4.77 -2.97
CA GLY A 256 16.72 -4.76 -3.91
C GLY A 256 16.89 -6.05 -4.72
N CYS A 257 16.11 -7.06 -4.46
CA CYS A 257 16.08 -8.30 -5.22
C CYS A 257 14.73 -8.43 -5.95
N PRO A 258 14.68 -8.39 -7.29
CA PRO A 258 13.42 -8.47 -8.03
C PRO A 258 12.59 -9.72 -7.71
N PHE A 259 13.24 -10.81 -7.35
CA PHE A 259 12.55 -12.04 -6.93
C PHE A 259 11.84 -11.86 -5.58
N MET A 260 12.54 -11.34 -4.58
CA MET A 260 11.95 -11.06 -3.27
C MET A 260 10.86 -10.00 -3.38
N ASP A 261 11.07 -8.97 -4.19
CA ASP A 261 10.07 -7.93 -4.44
C ASP A 261 8.81 -8.51 -5.05
N ALA A 262 8.93 -9.38 -6.04
CA ALA A 262 7.79 -10.09 -6.62
C ALA A 262 7.04 -10.95 -5.58
N MET A 263 7.74 -11.60 -4.66
CA MET A 263 7.12 -12.34 -3.56
C MET A 263 6.37 -11.42 -2.60
N HIS A 264 7.00 -10.32 -2.19
CA HIS A 264 6.35 -9.34 -1.30
C HIS A 264 5.11 -8.73 -1.94
N ILE A 265 5.15 -8.45 -3.24
CA ILE A 265 4.00 -7.97 -3.99
C ILE A 265 2.88 -9.01 -3.99
N LYS A 266 3.19 -10.28 -4.28
CA LYS A 266 2.18 -11.34 -4.28
C LYS A 266 1.54 -11.56 -2.92
N VAL A 267 2.32 -11.50 -1.85
CA VAL A 267 1.78 -11.53 -0.49
C VAL A 267 0.87 -10.33 -0.23
N SER A 268 1.29 -9.14 -0.64
CA SER A 268 0.49 -7.91 -0.47
C SER A 268 -0.85 -8.01 -1.21
N GLU A 269 -0.85 -8.45 -2.46
CA GLU A 269 -2.05 -8.69 -3.26
C GLU A 269 -2.98 -9.73 -2.60
N ALA A 270 -2.41 -10.81 -2.09
CA ALA A 270 -3.16 -11.87 -1.42
C ALA A 270 -3.83 -11.40 -0.12
N TRP A 271 -3.26 -10.43 0.55
CA TRP A 271 -3.79 -9.85 1.79
C TRP A 271 -4.56 -8.55 1.58
N GLY A 272 -4.89 -8.20 0.33
CA GLY A 272 -5.86 -7.15 0.01
C GLY A 272 -5.27 -5.79 -0.31
N ALA A 273 -3.98 -5.69 -0.62
CA ALA A 273 -3.42 -4.47 -1.20
C ALA A 273 -4.04 -4.18 -2.57
N ASP A 274 -4.45 -2.94 -2.80
CA ASP A 274 -4.95 -2.46 -4.08
C ASP A 274 -3.82 -1.98 -5.00
N GLY A 275 -2.70 -1.61 -4.40
CA GLY A 275 -1.51 -1.17 -5.11
C GLY A 275 -0.23 -1.41 -4.33
N VAL A 276 0.88 -1.30 -5.03
CA VAL A 276 2.22 -1.41 -4.45
C VAL A 276 3.07 -0.22 -4.87
N LEU A 277 3.91 0.20 -3.95
CA LEU A 277 4.77 1.35 -4.10
C LEU A 277 6.22 0.93 -3.85
N HIS A 278 7.09 1.15 -4.83
CA HIS A 278 8.52 0.94 -4.62
C HIS A 278 9.04 1.87 -3.53
N PHE A 279 9.77 1.31 -2.59
CA PHE A 279 10.34 2.00 -1.46
C PHE A 279 11.83 1.67 -1.31
N ASP A 280 12.58 2.65 -0.90
CA ASP A 280 14.02 2.50 -0.65
C ASP A 280 14.23 2.00 0.79
N PRO A 281 14.67 0.77 1.00
CA PRO A 281 14.66 0.17 2.33
C PRO A 281 15.76 0.66 3.27
N SER A 282 16.79 1.31 2.80
CA SER A 282 17.87 1.75 3.69
C SER A 282 18.36 3.18 3.44
N TRP A 283 18.84 3.82 4.51
CA TRP A 283 19.45 5.14 4.44
C TRP A 283 20.82 5.14 3.76
N GLY A 284 21.51 4.01 3.75
CA GLY A 284 22.88 3.90 3.25
C GLY A 284 23.00 4.18 1.77
N ALA A 285 22.03 3.75 0.99
CA ALA A 285 22.03 3.92 -0.45
C ALA A 285 21.52 5.28 -0.95
N ARG A 286 21.06 6.15 -0.05
CA ARG A 286 20.83 7.55 -0.42
C ARG A 286 22.07 8.20 -1.02
N CYS A 287 23.24 7.79 -0.57
CA CYS A 287 24.50 8.27 -1.11
C CYS A 287 24.76 7.77 -2.55
N GLU A 288 24.38 6.55 -2.87
CA GLU A 288 24.55 5.99 -4.22
C GLU A 288 23.58 6.63 -5.22
N GLY A 289 22.34 6.92 -4.83
CA GLY A 289 21.38 7.67 -5.66
C GLY A 289 21.79 9.11 -5.95
N LEU A 290 22.84 9.60 -5.30
CA LEU A 290 23.43 10.91 -5.53
C LEU A 290 24.64 10.87 -6.50
N LEU A 291 24.93 9.73 -7.11
CA LEU A 291 25.93 9.60 -8.19
C LEU A 291 25.26 9.79 -9.56
N GLU A 292 25.91 10.53 -10.42
CA GLU A 292 25.42 10.78 -11.77
C GLU A 292 25.37 9.48 -12.60
N GLY A 293 24.18 9.16 -13.10
CA GLY A 293 23.98 7.98 -13.95
C GLY A 293 23.70 6.69 -13.20
N LEU A 294 23.74 6.68 -11.88
CA LEU A 294 23.29 5.53 -11.10
C LEU A 294 21.76 5.59 -10.96
N LEU A 295 21.08 4.71 -11.63
CA LEU A 295 19.63 4.52 -11.49
C LEU A 295 19.35 3.71 -10.22
N ALA A 296 19.86 4.19 -9.10
CA ALA A 296 19.61 3.57 -7.82
C ALA A 296 18.40 4.26 -7.18
N HIS A 297 17.34 3.53 -7.11
CA HIS A 297 16.31 3.81 -6.14
C HIS A 297 16.59 3.09 -4.85
N GLU A 298 17.41 2.11 -4.96
CA GLU A 298 17.64 1.14 -3.96
C GLU A 298 18.82 1.56 -3.15
N GLU A 299 18.55 1.72 -1.95
CA GLU A 299 19.48 2.02 -0.93
C GLU A 299 20.35 0.83 -0.55
N ASP A 300 20.10 -0.33 -1.11
CA ASP A 300 21.00 -1.49 -1.04
C ASP A 300 21.97 -1.58 -2.22
N GLY A 301 21.97 -0.57 -3.10
CA GLY A 301 22.79 -0.51 -4.30
C GLY A 301 22.28 -1.34 -5.46
N SER A 302 21.01 -1.74 -5.44
CA SER A 302 20.38 -2.32 -6.61
C SER A 302 20.07 -1.25 -7.67
N ILE A 303 20.06 -1.65 -8.92
CA ILE A 303 19.90 -0.74 -10.05
C ILE A 303 18.54 -0.96 -10.68
N ILE A 304 17.77 0.12 -10.83
CA ILE A 304 16.56 0.09 -11.63
C ILE A 304 16.94 -0.04 -13.10
N THR A 305 16.73 -1.21 -13.65
CA THR A 305 16.78 -1.45 -15.08
C THR A 305 15.38 -1.64 -15.64
N LEU A 306 15.21 -1.37 -16.92
CA LEU A 306 13.93 -1.63 -17.60
C LEU A 306 13.52 -3.10 -17.51
N GLU A 307 14.48 -4.01 -17.57
CA GLU A 307 14.29 -5.46 -17.49
C GLU A 307 13.77 -5.86 -16.13
N ASN A 308 14.35 -5.33 -15.03
CA ASN A 308 13.91 -5.59 -13.68
C ASN A 308 12.50 -5.02 -13.42
N LEU A 309 12.25 -3.80 -13.89
CA LEU A 309 10.92 -3.20 -13.80
C LEU A 309 9.88 -4.00 -14.58
N LYS A 310 10.18 -4.45 -15.80
CA LYS A 310 9.29 -5.32 -16.58
C LYS A 310 9.05 -6.66 -15.90
N LEU A 311 10.05 -7.21 -15.23
CA LEU A 311 9.92 -8.44 -14.47
C LEU A 311 8.94 -8.25 -13.31
N ILE A 312 9.11 -7.21 -12.52
CA ILE A 312 8.18 -6.85 -11.44
C ILE A 312 6.77 -6.64 -12.02
N ARG A 313 6.65 -5.83 -13.08
CA ARG A 313 5.35 -5.59 -13.73
C ARG A 313 4.65 -6.88 -14.13
N SER A 314 5.39 -7.84 -14.65
CA SER A 314 4.84 -9.14 -15.07
C SER A 314 4.37 -10.03 -13.91
N SER A 315 4.76 -9.71 -12.68
CA SER A 315 4.33 -10.43 -11.47
C SER A 315 3.04 -9.88 -10.87
N LEU A 316 2.65 -8.66 -11.22
CA LEU A 316 1.47 -8.00 -10.69
C LEU A 316 0.17 -8.57 -11.29
N ASP A 317 -0.86 -8.63 -10.47
CA ASP A 317 -2.23 -8.84 -10.94
C ASP A 317 -2.67 -7.70 -11.85
N VAL A 318 -3.62 -7.97 -12.73
CA VAL A 318 -4.14 -6.98 -13.69
C VAL A 318 -4.75 -5.76 -12.99
N SER A 319 -5.35 -5.96 -11.81
CA SER A 319 -6.00 -4.91 -11.04
C SER A 319 -5.05 -4.15 -10.10
N THR A 320 -3.84 -4.63 -9.89
CA THR A 320 -2.90 -4.01 -8.96
C THR A 320 -2.29 -2.76 -9.57
N LEU A 321 -2.42 -1.64 -8.86
CA LEU A 321 -1.79 -0.38 -9.22
C LEU A 321 -0.32 -0.40 -8.81
N TRP A 322 0.55 0.17 -9.62
CA TRP A 322 1.98 0.13 -9.41
C TRP A 322 2.62 1.52 -9.50
N CYS A 323 3.22 1.93 -8.39
CA CYS A 323 4.00 3.15 -8.29
C CYS A 323 5.50 2.87 -8.34
N VAL A 324 6.20 3.54 -9.23
CA VAL A 324 7.67 3.57 -9.26
C VAL A 324 8.14 4.95 -8.86
N ARG A 325 8.90 5.04 -7.79
CA ARG A 325 9.36 6.32 -7.22
C ARG A 325 10.49 6.93 -8.04
N ALA A 326 10.49 8.26 -8.15
CA ALA A 326 11.52 9.00 -8.90
C ALA A 326 11.81 10.39 -8.32
N HIS A 327 11.54 10.62 -7.05
CA HIS A 327 11.41 11.97 -6.51
C HIS A 327 12.69 12.62 -5.98
N ARG A 328 13.80 11.92 -5.97
CA ARG A 328 15.08 12.43 -5.43
C ARG A 328 16.28 11.84 -6.16
N GLY A 329 17.44 12.38 -5.83
CA GLY A 329 18.69 11.98 -6.47
C GLY A 329 18.91 12.65 -7.82
N LEU A 330 19.97 12.25 -8.48
CA LEU A 330 20.44 12.86 -9.72
C LEU A 330 19.88 12.22 -10.99
N ASN A 331 18.88 11.32 -10.86
CA ASN A 331 18.41 10.47 -11.96
C ASN A 331 16.87 10.50 -12.14
N THR A 332 16.20 11.48 -11.56
CA THR A 332 14.73 11.57 -11.57
C THR A 332 14.12 11.46 -12.97
N PRO A 333 14.56 12.22 -14.01
CA PRO A 333 14.01 12.11 -15.36
C PRO A 333 14.12 10.72 -15.97
N GLU A 334 15.30 10.09 -15.83
CA GLU A 334 15.53 8.74 -16.38
C GLU A 334 14.64 7.70 -15.73
N THR A 335 14.45 7.79 -14.40
CA THR A 335 13.60 6.86 -13.66
C THR A 335 12.14 6.97 -14.10
N ILE A 336 11.64 8.19 -14.32
CA ILE A 336 10.27 8.38 -14.85
C ILE A 336 10.12 7.77 -16.24
N LEU A 337 11.11 7.97 -17.11
CA LEU A 337 11.11 7.36 -18.44
C LEU A 337 11.05 5.83 -18.36
N LEU A 338 11.89 5.21 -17.51
CA LEU A 338 11.91 3.76 -17.32
C LEU A 338 10.61 3.25 -16.69
N ALA A 339 10.08 3.95 -15.68
CA ALA A 339 8.81 3.62 -15.05
C ALA A 339 7.66 3.60 -16.07
N ALA A 340 7.57 4.65 -16.88
CA ALA A 340 6.56 4.74 -17.94
C ALA A 340 6.73 3.62 -18.98
N ARG A 341 7.94 3.35 -19.44
CA ARG A 341 8.22 2.27 -20.41
C ARG A 341 7.99 0.87 -19.84
N ALA A 342 8.08 0.70 -18.54
CA ALA A 342 7.76 -0.55 -17.85
C ALA A 342 6.27 -0.73 -17.59
N GLY A 343 5.45 0.30 -17.77
CA GLY A 343 4.01 0.26 -17.55
C GLY A 343 3.61 0.51 -16.09
N ALA A 344 4.33 1.38 -15.39
CA ALA A 344 3.88 1.90 -14.10
C ALA A 344 2.56 2.68 -14.25
N ASP A 345 1.75 2.68 -13.20
CA ASP A 345 0.47 3.37 -13.17
C ASP A 345 0.58 4.79 -12.61
N LEU A 346 1.60 5.03 -11.80
CA LEU A 346 1.89 6.33 -11.22
C LEU A 346 3.38 6.39 -10.79
N THR A 347 3.83 7.59 -10.50
CA THR A 347 5.18 7.86 -10.02
C THR A 347 5.18 8.83 -8.85
N LYS A 348 6.35 9.30 -8.43
CA LYS A 348 6.54 10.20 -7.31
C LYS A 348 7.52 11.30 -7.69
N ILE A 349 7.08 12.57 -7.61
CA ILE A 349 7.91 13.74 -7.92
C ILE A 349 7.71 14.79 -6.85
N ASN A 350 8.78 15.24 -6.20
CA ASN A 350 8.73 16.42 -5.34
C ASN A 350 10.07 17.16 -5.35
N MET A 351 10.11 18.30 -6.02
CA MET A 351 11.30 19.13 -6.16
C MET A 351 11.71 19.80 -4.84
N VAL A 352 10.75 20.20 -4.01
CA VAL A 352 11.03 20.87 -2.74
C VAL A 352 11.56 19.87 -1.72
N TYR A 353 10.82 18.80 -1.47
CA TYR A 353 11.25 17.76 -0.54
C TYR A 353 12.55 17.07 -0.98
N GLY A 354 12.70 16.76 -2.26
CA GLY A 354 13.91 16.15 -2.81
C GLY A 354 15.15 17.04 -2.63
N SER A 355 14.99 18.35 -2.68
CA SER A 355 16.08 19.29 -2.37
C SER A 355 16.35 19.38 -0.88
N LEU A 356 15.34 19.64 -0.06
CA LEU A 356 15.53 19.93 1.36
C LEU A 356 15.92 18.70 2.17
N ASN A 357 15.18 17.63 2.07
CA ASN A 357 15.41 16.40 2.84
C ASN A 357 16.25 15.38 2.06
N GLY A 358 16.06 15.24 0.77
CA GLY A 358 16.84 14.37 -0.11
C GLY A 358 18.28 14.84 -0.33
N GLY A 359 18.53 16.16 -0.23
CA GLY A 359 19.87 16.74 -0.35
C GLY A 359 20.34 16.95 -1.78
N THR A 360 19.50 16.82 -2.78
CA THR A 360 19.81 17.20 -4.16
C THR A 360 19.86 18.73 -4.25
N ASP A 361 20.79 19.23 -5.03
CA ASP A 361 20.93 20.68 -5.24
C ASP A 361 19.63 21.29 -5.79
N PRO A 362 19.14 22.42 -5.24
CA PRO A 362 17.92 23.09 -5.67
C PRO A 362 17.86 23.46 -7.15
N GLU A 363 18.94 24.01 -7.73
CA GLU A 363 19.01 24.32 -9.16
C GLU A 363 18.82 23.03 -9.97
N ARG A 364 19.58 22.01 -9.58
CA ARG A 364 19.57 20.72 -10.24
C ARG A 364 18.20 20.08 -10.23
N LEU A 365 17.58 19.97 -9.06
CA LEU A 365 16.28 19.30 -8.94
C LEU A 365 15.13 20.11 -9.54
N THR A 366 15.28 21.44 -9.63
CA THR A 366 14.31 22.29 -10.33
C THR A 366 14.31 21.98 -11.83
N VAL A 367 15.48 21.89 -12.47
CA VAL A 367 15.60 21.52 -13.89
C VAL A 367 15.11 20.09 -14.11
N ASP A 368 15.59 19.13 -13.31
CA ASP A 368 15.22 17.73 -13.40
C ASP A 368 13.72 17.53 -13.18
N GLY A 369 13.14 18.22 -12.18
CA GLY A 369 11.72 18.14 -11.83
C GLY A 369 10.80 18.69 -12.91
N VAL A 370 11.13 19.84 -13.51
CA VAL A 370 10.37 20.39 -14.65
C VAL A 370 10.36 19.41 -15.83
N TYR A 371 11.51 18.81 -16.15
CA TYR A 371 11.58 17.82 -17.22
C TYR A 371 10.84 16.53 -16.86
N ALA A 372 10.95 16.08 -15.63
CA ALA A 372 10.23 14.92 -15.10
C ALA A 372 8.71 15.10 -15.18
N LEU A 373 8.19 16.28 -14.82
CA LEU A 373 6.76 16.61 -14.94
C LEU A 373 6.30 16.61 -16.41
N LYS A 374 7.14 17.09 -17.34
CA LYS A 374 6.85 17.00 -18.79
C LYS A 374 6.79 15.55 -19.26
N LEU A 375 7.66 14.68 -18.76
CA LEU A 375 7.62 13.23 -19.05
C LEU A 375 6.36 12.60 -18.46
N ALA A 376 6.03 12.91 -17.20
CA ALA A 376 4.84 12.40 -16.54
C ALA A 376 3.56 12.78 -17.31
N ALA A 377 3.47 14.03 -17.78
CA ALA A 377 2.37 14.48 -18.65
C ALA A 377 2.34 13.73 -19.99
N ARG A 378 3.49 13.60 -20.67
CA ARG A 378 3.61 12.92 -21.96
C ARG A 378 3.13 11.47 -21.91
N TYR A 379 3.47 10.76 -20.81
CA TYR A 379 3.10 9.37 -20.62
C TYR A 379 1.78 9.17 -19.86
N ASN A 380 1.06 10.27 -19.58
CA ASN A 380 -0.17 10.26 -18.77
C ASN A 380 0.01 9.50 -17.45
N LEU A 381 1.12 9.75 -16.77
CA LEU A 381 1.53 9.11 -15.53
C LEU A 381 1.21 10.05 -14.35
N PRO A 382 0.17 9.82 -13.55
CA PRO A 382 -0.08 10.58 -12.34
C PRO A 382 1.11 10.52 -11.40
N PHE A 383 1.30 11.55 -10.57
CA PHE A 383 2.44 11.58 -9.66
C PHE A 383 2.03 12.01 -8.27
N ASP A 384 2.51 11.30 -7.25
CA ASP A 384 2.33 11.69 -5.86
C ASP A 384 3.44 12.66 -5.40
N ILE A 385 3.08 13.55 -4.47
CA ILE A 385 3.97 14.59 -3.96
C ILE A 385 4.08 14.43 -2.44
N PRO A 386 5.02 13.64 -1.94
CA PRO A 386 5.22 13.45 -0.50
C PRO A 386 5.83 14.69 0.12
N THR A 387 5.44 14.98 1.33
CA THR A 387 5.91 16.15 2.06
C THR A 387 6.91 15.83 3.16
N ASN A 388 6.73 14.69 3.84
CA ASN A 388 7.53 14.29 5.00
C ASN A 388 7.73 15.44 6.02
N GLU A 389 6.72 16.30 6.14
CA GLU A 389 6.64 17.27 7.21
C GLU A 389 6.84 16.57 8.56
N GLU A 390 7.18 17.29 9.57
CA GLU A 390 7.42 16.82 10.94
C GLU A 390 8.53 15.75 11.09
N LEU A 391 8.66 14.82 10.16
CA LEU A 391 9.75 13.83 10.18
C LEU A 391 11.13 14.48 10.04
N GLY A 392 11.23 15.50 9.18
CA GLY A 392 12.43 16.32 9.06
C GLY A 392 12.44 17.48 10.04
N GLY A 393 11.34 17.72 10.76
CA GLY A 393 11.13 18.89 11.60
C GLY A 393 10.53 20.09 10.86
N VAL A 394 10.22 19.96 9.57
CA VAL A 394 9.60 21.03 8.78
C VAL A 394 8.12 21.13 9.11
N PRO A 395 7.61 22.30 9.53
CA PRO A 395 6.18 22.47 9.81
C PRO A 395 5.29 22.21 8.60
N ALA A 396 4.12 21.60 8.81
CA ALA A 396 3.17 21.26 7.76
C ALA A 396 2.84 22.45 6.81
N PRO A 397 2.66 23.70 7.26
CA PRO A 397 2.40 24.81 6.35
C PRO A 397 3.50 25.04 5.31
N LYS A 398 4.78 24.96 5.70
CA LYS A 398 5.91 25.11 4.77
C LYS A 398 6.01 23.94 3.80
N ALA A 399 5.85 22.71 4.31
CA ALA A 399 5.88 21.50 3.50
C ALA A 399 4.72 21.47 2.49
N PHE A 400 3.53 21.91 2.90
CA PHE A 400 2.35 21.96 2.02
C PHE A 400 2.45 23.12 1.00
N ALA A 401 3.05 24.24 1.35
CA ALA A 401 3.36 25.28 0.37
C ALA A 401 4.23 24.72 -0.77
N GLY A 402 5.28 23.98 -0.42
CA GLY A 402 6.14 23.30 -1.41
C GLY A 402 5.40 22.26 -2.23
N MET A 403 4.55 21.44 -1.60
CA MET A 403 3.71 20.46 -2.28
C MET A 403 2.78 21.12 -3.30
N LEU A 404 2.10 22.21 -2.92
CA LEU A 404 1.17 22.93 -3.78
C LEU A 404 1.86 23.62 -4.95
N VAL A 405 3.09 24.13 -4.77
CA VAL A 405 3.90 24.67 -5.89
C VAL A 405 4.16 23.56 -6.92
N VAL A 406 4.60 22.38 -6.48
CA VAL A 406 4.90 21.27 -7.39
C VAL A 406 3.61 20.73 -8.04
N ALA A 407 2.52 20.66 -7.27
CA ALA A 407 1.21 20.24 -7.79
C ALA A 407 0.71 21.19 -8.89
N HIS A 408 0.72 22.47 -8.62
CA HIS A 408 0.25 23.46 -9.58
C HIS A 408 1.16 23.58 -10.83
N LEU A 409 2.46 23.45 -10.65
CA LEU A 409 3.41 23.34 -11.75
C LEU A 409 3.11 22.12 -12.63
N GLY A 410 2.82 20.97 -12.01
CA GLY A 410 2.40 19.78 -12.73
C GLY A 410 1.13 20.00 -13.56
N VAL A 411 0.12 20.64 -12.97
CA VAL A 411 -1.14 20.99 -13.69
C VAL A 411 -0.87 21.91 -14.88
N LYS A 412 -0.04 22.93 -14.72
CA LYS A 412 0.37 23.81 -15.84
C LYS A 412 1.08 23.05 -16.97
N LEU A 413 1.74 21.95 -16.64
CA LEU A 413 2.41 21.08 -17.61
C LEU A 413 1.52 19.91 -18.09
N ASN A 414 0.23 19.89 -17.75
CA ASN A 414 -0.76 18.85 -18.06
C ASN A 414 -0.49 17.51 -17.37
N ALA A 415 0.22 17.49 -16.26
CA ALA A 415 0.37 16.33 -15.40
C ALA A 415 -0.70 16.32 -14.29
N LYS A 416 -0.94 15.16 -13.69
CA LYS A 416 -2.00 14.95 -12.69
C LYS A 416 -1.39 14.70 -11.31
N PRO A 417 -1.36 15.69 -10.42
CA PRO A 417 -0.80 15.57 -9.08
C PRO A 417 -1.70 14.82 -8.12
N ILE A 418 -1.08 14.14 -7.16
CA ILE A 418 -1.71 13.52 -6.00
C ILE A 418 -1.05 14.12 -4.76
N LEU A 419 -1.83 14.77 -3.91
CA LEU A 419 -1.33 15.39 -2.69
C LEU A 419 -1.08 14.31 -1.64
N LYS A 420 0.13 14.29 -1.09
CA LYS A 420 0.54 13.24 -0.14
C LYS A 420 1.07 13.82 1.16
N PRO A 421 0.17 14.36 2.01
CA PRO A 421 0.54 14.77 3.35
C PRO A 421 0.94 13.54 4.17
N LEU A 422 1.72 13.76 5.21
CA LEU A 422 2.05 12.72 6.18
C LEU A 422 1.07 12.78 7.35
N PHE A 423 0.52 11.64 7.77
CA PHE A 423 -0.27 11.57 9.00
C PHE A 423 0.67 11.29 10.17
N CYS A 424 0.88 12.30 10.99
CA CYS A 424 1.80 12.26 12.12
C CYS A 424 1.39 13.28 13.17
N TYR A 425 2.11 13.32 14.28
CA TYR A 425 1.98 14.39 15.25
C TYR A 425 2.62 15.69 14.75
N SER A 426 2.26 16.83 15.32
CA SER A 426 2.92 18.09 15.00
C SER A 426 4.39 18.10 15.45
N PRO A 427 5.24 18.96 14.85
CA PRO A 427 6.65 19.07 15.26
C PRO A 427 6.83 19.35 16.74
N ASP A 428 6.00 20.20 17.33
CA ASP A 428 6.08 20.52 18.75
C ASP A 428 5.85 19.30 19.63
N VAL A 429 4.94 18.40 19.21
CA VAL A 429 4.70 17.14 19.89
C VAL A 429 5.87 16.19 19.73
N MET A 430 6.40 16.08 18.51
CA MET A 430 7.52 15.19 18.18
C MET A 430 8.81 15.58 18.92
N ILE A 431 9.07 16.87 19.04
CA ILE A 431 10.32 17.39 19.64
C ILE A 431 10.23 17.47 21.17
N ASN A 432 9.08 17.86 21.69
CA ASN A 432 8.89 18.17 23.12
C ASN A 432 8.21 17.06 23.92
N ASP A 433 7.97 15.91 23.32
CA ASP A 433 7.28 14.75 23.96
C ASP A 433 5.87 15.07 24.50
N TYR A 434 5.23 16.08 23.97
CA TYR A 434 3.83 16.42 24.27
C TYR A 434 2.85 15.60 23.42
N MET A 435 3.04 14.31 23.35
CA MET A 435 2.24 13.35 22.59
C MET A 435 0.75 13.28 23.03
N LYS A 436 0.17 14.40 23.38
CA LYS A 436 -1.17 14.45 23.93
C LYS A 436 -2.17 14.96 22.90
N ASP A 437 -3.16 14.17 22.64
CA ASP A 437 -4.47 14.55 22.09
C ASP A 437 -4.51 15.23 20.71
N ASN A 438 -3.42 15.26 19.92
CA ASN A 438 -3.48 16.01 18.68
C ASN A 438 -3.43 15.19 17.40
N TYR A 439 -3.19 13.87 17.47
CA TYR A 439 -3.04 13.07 16.26
C TYR A 439 -4.26 13.14 15.35
N ILE A 440 -5.46 12.90 15.90
CA ILE A 440 -6.70 12.92 15.12
C ILE A 440 -7.01 14.32 14.62
N ASP A 441 -7.12 15.29 15.54
CA ASP A 441 -7.48 16.67 15.19
C ASP A 441 -6.50 17.28 14.20
N TYR A 442 -5.18 17.04 14.38
CA TYR A 442 -4.16 17.61 13.54
C TYR A 442 -4.15 17.03 12.11
N ASN A 443 -4.36 15.71 11.96
CA ASN A 443 -4.41 15.10 10.64
C ASN A 443 -5.75 15.34 9.93
N VAL A 444 -6.85 15.46 10.67
CA VAL A 444 -8.12 15.97 10.12
C VAL A 444 -7.93 17.39 9.58
N ALA A 445 -7.26 18.26 10.35
CA ALA A 445 -6.97 19.63 9.96
C ALA A 445 -6.16 19.73 8.66
N LYS A 446 -5.16 18.86 8.47
CA LYS A 446 -4.37 18.79 7.22
C LYS A 446 -5.25 18.55 6.00
N VAL A 447 -6.18 17.59 6.11
CA VAL A 447 -7.10 17.25 5.02
C VAL A 447 -8.06 18.40 4.73
N ILE A 448 -8.62 19.03 5.78
CA ILE A 448 -9.50 20.19 5.64
C ILE A 448 -8.78 21.34 4.93
N ALA A 449 -7.56 21.66 5.38
CA ALA A 449 -6.76 22.73 4.80
C ALA A 449 -6.46 22.50 3.30
N LEU A 450 -6.04 21.28 2.94
CA LEU A 450 -5.73 20.96 1.55
C LEU A 450 -6.97 20.98 0.65
N ARG A 451 -8.11 20.48 1.13
CA ARG A 451 -9.40 20.52 0.40
C ARG A 451 -9.96 21.92 0.19
N GLN A 452 -9.61 22.86 1.05
CA GLN A 452 -9.98 24.28 0.86
C GLN A 452 -9.17 24.95 -0.28
N ILE A 453 -7.95 24.45 -0.53
CA ILE A 453 -7.00 25.12 -1.45
C ILE A 453 -7.02 24.49 -2.83
N MET A 454 -7.06 23.14 -2.94
CA MET A 454 -6.92 22.45 -4.21
C MET A 454 -7.86 21.25 -4.33
N ASP A 455 -8.49 21.12 -5.50
CA ASP A 455 -9.26 19.93 -5.88
C ASP A 455 -8.35 18.92 -6.57
N ALA A 456 -7.82 17.98 -5.79
CA ALA A 456 -6.95 16.89 -6.21
C ALA A 456 -7.05 15.71 -5.23
N PRO A 457 -6.67 14.48 -5.65
CA PRO A 457 -6.61 13.33 -4.74
C PRO A 457 -5.69 13.61 -3.55
N ILE A 458 -6.10 13.15 -2.35
CA ILE A 458 -5.29 13.21 -1.13
C ILE A 458 -5.00 11.79 -0.65
N TRP A 459 -3.71 11.43 -0.66
CA TRP A 459 -3.21 10.10 -0.28
C TRP A 459 -2.21 10.19 0.85
N PRO A 460 -2.63 10.22 2.12
CA PRO A 460 -1.70 10.35 3.21
C PRO A 460 -0.72 9.18 3.28
N GLY A 461 0.51 9.51 3.62
CA GLY A 461 1.53 8.55 4.00
C GLY A 461 1.55 8.33 5.50
N GLU A 462 1.96 7.14 5.93
CA GLU A 462 2.13 6.79 7.33
C GLU A 462 3.62 6.69 7.69
N PRO A 463 4.08 7.41 8.71
CA PRO A 463 5.47 7.37 9.14
C PRO A 463 5.69 6.38 10.30
N ILE A 464 5.31 5.12 10.17
CA ILE A 464 5.37 4.13 11.25
C ILE A 464 6.75 4.10 11.93
N GLY A 465 7.81 4.07 11.15
CA GLY A 465 9.17 3.97 11.67
C GLY A 465 9.63 5.13 12.57
N PHE A 466 8.90 6.24 12.58
CA PHE A 466 9.23 7.42 13.38
C PHE A 466 8.27 7.67 14.55
N MET A 467 7.10 7.07 14.50
CA MET A 467 6.06 7.26 15.52
C MET A 467 5.96 6.10 16.50
N THR A 468 6.50 4.95 16.13
CA THR A 468 6.44 3.73 16.93
C THR A 468 7.81 3.08 17.01
N HIS A 469 8.01 2.29 18.06
CA HIS A 469 9.15 1.39 18.09
C HIS A 469 8.93 0.29 17.05
N THR A 470 9.79 0.21 16.04
CA THR A 470 9.69 -0.79 14.97
C THR A 470 9.75 -2.24 15.48
N GLU A 471 10.23 -2.43 16.70
CA GLU A 471 10.26 -3.71 17.39
C GLU A 471 8.92 -4.07 18.03
N ASP A 472 8.08 -3.08 18.33
CA ASP A 472 6.74 -3.29 18.86
C ASP A 472 5.72 -3.42 17.72
N ARG A 473 5.55 -4.65 17.25
CA ARG A 473 4.61 -4.97 16.18
C ARG A 473 3.16 -4.68 16.56
N ILE A 474 2.83 -4.74 17.84
CA ILE A 474 1.47 -4.44 18.34
C ILE A 474 1.21 -2.95 18.21
N GLN A 475 2.12 -2.12 18.71
CA GLN A 475 2.01 -0.67 18.61
C GLN A 475 1.93 -0.21 17.14
N SER A 476 2.79 -0.75 16.29
CA SER A 476 2.79 -0.45 14.86
C SER A 476 1.48 -0.86 14.17
N ALA A 477 0.95 -2.04 14.47
CA ALA A 477 -0.33 -2.50 13.93
C ALA A 477 -1.50 -1.62 14.39
N MET A 478 -1.52 -1.20 15.66
CA MET A 478 -2.55 -0.29 16.19
C MET A 478 -2.48 1.10 15.53
N THR A 479 -1.28 1.65 15.36
CA THR A 479 -1.09 2.94 14.67
C THR A 479 -1.54 2.85 13.21
N THR A 480 -1.23 1.76 12.53
CA THR A 480 -1.68 1.50 11.15
C THR A 480 -3.20 1.39 11.07
N ALA A 481 -3.83 0.70 12.02
CA ALA A 481 -5.28 0.59 12.09
C ALA A 481 -5.95 1.97 12.29
N LEU A 482 -5.39 2.79 13.19
CA LEU A 482 -5.88 4.15 13.42
C LEU A 482 -5.75 5.04 12.17
N HIS A 483 -4.62 4.96 11.49
CA HIS A 483 -4.38 5.65 10.22
C HIS A 483 -5.41 5.25 9.15
N ALA A 484 -5.66 3.96 9.00
CA ALA A 484 -6.64 3.44 8.05
C ALA A 484 -8.08 3.87 8.40
N ALA A 485 -8.44 3.81 9.69
CA ALA A 485 -9.74 4.25 10.17
C ALA A 485 -9.96 5.74 9.92
N LEU A 486 -8.96 6.57 10.22
CA LEU A 486 -9.00 8.01 9.99
C LEU A 486 -9.15 8.33 8.50
N ALA A 487 -8.37 7.70 7.63
CA ALA A 487 -8.45 7.90 6.19
C ALA A 487 -9.82 7.47 5.62
N SER A 488 -10.37 6.36 6.10
CA SER A 488 -11.71 5.90 5.72
C SER A 488 -12.79 6.90 6.15
N SER A 489 -12.72 7.41 7.39
CA SER A 489 -13.69 8.36 7.91
C SER A 489 -13.70 9.69 7.19
N LEU A 490 -12.54 10.13 6.74
CA LEU A 490 -12.36 11.35 5.95
C LEU A 490 -12.66 11.15 4.45
N ARG A 491 -12.99 9.92 4.03
CA ARG A 491 -13.26 9.56 2.64
C ARG A 491 -12.11 9.97 1.71
N LEU A 492 -10.92 9.54 2.07
CA LEU A 492 -9.74 9.72 1.24
C LEU A 492 -9.68 8.64 0.16
N ASP A 493 -9.02 8.94 -0.96
CA ASP A 493 -8.97 8.04 -2.13
C ASP A 493 -8.07 6.85 -1.91
N ALA A 494 -6.95 7.07 -1.24
CA ALA A 494 -5.98 6.04 -0.94
C ALA A 494 -5.16 6.36 0.31
N ILE A 495 -4.51 5.34 0.84
CA ILE A 495 -3.47 5.43 1.86
C ILE A 495 -2.22 4.74 1.38
N THR A 496 -1.07 5.28 1.72
CA THR A 496 0.22 4.60 1.54
C THR A 496 0.74 4.17 2.89
N ILE A 497 1.08 2.91 3.02
CA ILE A 497 1.45 2.29 4.28
C ILE A 497 2.82 1.66 4.18
N ALA A 498 3.63 1.90 5.20
CA ALA A 498 4.81 1.14 5.49
C ALA A 498 4.44 -0.21 6.13
N SER A 499 5.39 -1.08 6.34
CA SER A 499 5.18 -2.27 7.16
C SER A 499 5.58 -2.03 8.61
N THR A 500 5.14 -2.91 9.50
CA THR A 500 5.38 -2.79 10.95
C THR A 500 6.86 -2.88 11.35
N ASP A 501 7.74 -3.32 10.47
CA ASP A 501 9.20 -3.33 10.66
C ASP A 501 9.89 -2.59 9.52
N GLU A 502 9.39 -1.42 9.16
CA GLU A 502 9.97 -0.63 8.09
C GLU A 502 11.47 -0.41 8.28
N ALA A 503 12.16 -0.45 7.17
CA ALA A 503 13.60 -0.52 7.05
C ALA A 503 14.43 0.64 7.63
N TYR A 504 13.81 1.66 8.16
CA TYR A 504 14.56 2.72 8.87
C TYR A 504 15.34 2.20 10.06
N ALA A 505 14.96 1.05 10.59
CA ALA A 505 15.61 0.53 11.78
C ALA A 505 16.66 -0.54 11.48
N ARG A 506 16.41 -1.57 10.69
CA ARG A 506 17.27 -2.76 10.73
C ARG A 506 17.36 -3.65 9.49
N GLY A 507 16.89 -3.24 8.35
CA GLY A 507 17.04 -4.05 7.13
C GLY A 507 15.77 -4.24 6.31
N ALA A 508 15.71 -5.32 5.57
CA ALA A 508 14.62 -5.57 4.64
C ALA A 508 13.30 -5.88 5.37
N ILE A 509 12.23 -5.33 4.84
CA ILE A 509 10.86 -5.57 5.32
C ILE A 509 10.53 -7.06 5.28
N THR A 510 10.05 -7.61 6.39
CA THR A 510 9.66 -9.01 6.47
C THR A 510 8.26 -9.25 5.92
N VAL A 511 8.02 -10.48 5.44
CA VAL A 511 6.68 -10.89 4.98
C VAL A 511 5.67 -10.86 6.12
N SER A 512 6.07 -11.28 7.33
CA SER A 512 5.19 -11.30 8.49
C SER A 512 4.72 -9.91 8.90
N ALA A 513 5.64 -8.93 8.94
CA ALA A 513 5.29 -7.55 9.24
C ALA A 513 4.32 -6.95 8.21
N ARG A 514 4.50 -7.27 6.94
CA ARG A 514 3.59 -6.87 5.87
C ARG A 514 2.19 -7.45 6.06
N ILE A 515 2.10 -8.72 6.43
CA ILE A 515 0.83 -9.38 6.73
C ILE A 515 0.15 -8.73 7.94
N ASP A 516 0.89 -8.44 9.01
CA ASP A 516 0.35 -7.77 10.20
C ASP A 516 -0.24 -6.41 9.84
N THR A 517 0.49 -5.61 9.06
CA THR A 517 0.03 -4.31 8.57
C THR A 517 -1.29 -4.43 7.81
N LEU A 518 -1.37 -5.32 6.83
CA LEU A 518 -2.57 -5.50 6.01
C LEU A 518 -3.75 -6.05 6.81
N ARG A 519 -3.50 -6.92 7.78
CA ARG A 519 -4.54 -7.38 8.71
C ARG A 519 -5.07 -6.26 9.57
N ALA A 520 -4.20 -5.41 10.11
CA ALA A 520 -4.59 -4.26 10.92
C ALA A 520 -5.52 -3.32 10.13
N ILE A 521 -5.20 -3.06 8.85
CA ILE A 521 -6.02 -2.24 7.97
C ILE A 521 -7.38 -2.89 7.70
N ALA A 522 -7.38 -4.17 7.36
CA ALA A 522 -8.60 -4.90 7.07
C ALA A 522 -9.55 -4.90 8.29
N GLU A 523 -9.01 -5.10 9.49
CA GLU A 523 -9.78 -5.02 10.73
C GLU A 523 -10.28 -3.60 11.00
N ALA A 524 -9.46 -2.57 10.80
CA ALA A 524 -9.88 -1.19 10.95
C ALA A 524 -11.06 -0.86 10.03
N PHE A 525 -10.99 -1.21 8.76
CA PHE A 525 -12.09 -0.99 7.83
C PHE A 525 -13.35 -1.77 8.20
N ARG A 526 -13.19 -3.01 8.68
CA ARG A 526 -14.31 -3.83 9.13
C ARG A 526 -15.02 -3.24 10.35
N PHE A 527 -14.25 -2.81 11.35
CA PHE A 527 -14.81 -2.25 12.58
C PHE A 527 -15.36 -0.84 12.37
N PHE A 528 -14.67 -0.03 11.59
CA PHE A 528 -15.07 1.35 11.35
C PHE A 528 -16.31 1.45 10.44
N GLY A 529 -16.43 0.55 9.47
CA GLY A 529 -17.54 0.50 8.53
C GLY A 529 -17.68 1.80 7.73
N GLN A 530 -18.86 2.43 7.81
CA GLN A 530 -19.19 3.69 7.15
C GLN A 530 -19.22 4.89 8.12
N ALA A 531 -18.68 4.74 9.32
CA ALA A 531 -18.61 5.85 10.27
C ALA A 531 -17.85 7.04 9.67
N LYS A 532 -18.21 8.22 10.09
CA LYS A 532 -17.55 9.47 9.71
C LYS A 532 -17.03 10.15 10.96
N ILE A 533 -15.92 10.82 10.84
CA ILE A 533 -15.44 11.77 11.85
C ILE A 533 -15.94 13.15 11.44
N GLU A 534 -16.65 13.80 12.35
CA GLU A 534 -16.92 15.22 12.22
C GLU A 534 -15.76 16.01 12.83
N PRO A 535 -15.26 17.05 12.14
CA PRO A 535 -14.20 17.87 12.68
C PRO A 535 -14.58 18.49 14.02
N THR A 536 -13.66 18.45 14.97
CA THR A 536 -13.80 19.22 16.19
C THR A 536 -13.46 20.69 15.92
N LYS A 537 -13.92 21.58 16.82
CA LYS A 537 -13.53 23.01 16.77
C LYS A 537 -12.00 23.18 16.74
N ARG A 538 -11.29 22.34 17.48
CA ARG A 538 -9.82 22.31 17.50
C ARG A 538 -9.22 21.91 16.14
N ALA A 539 -9.80 20.93 15.47
CA ALA A 539 -9.37 20.57 14.10
C ALA A 539 -9.59 21.70 13.10
N GLU A 540 -10.72 22.43 13.23
CA GLU A 540 -10.99 23.61 12.39
C GLU A 540 -10.00 24.75 12.66
N GLU A 541 -9.67 25.01 13.92
CA GLU A 541 -8.66 25.99 14.31
C GLU A 541 -7.27 25.63 13.77
N TYR A 542 -6.86 24.37 13.87
CA TYR A 542 -5.62 23.87 13.26
C TYR A 542 -5.65 24.00 11.74
N ALA A 543 -6.76 23.68 11.09
CA ALA A 543 -6.87 23.83 9.63
C ALA A 543 -6.66 25.27 9.19
N GLN A 544 -7.25 26.24 9.92
CA GLN A 544 -7.06 27.64 9.64
C GLN A 544 -5.60 28.10 9.85
N MET A 545 -4.94 27.61 10.91
CA MET A 545 -3.51 27.87 11.12
C MET A 545 -2.66 27.34 9.96
N ILE A 546 -2.94 26.13 9.49
CA ILE A 546 -2.23 25.52 8.35
C ILE A 546 -2.47 26.34 7.09
N VAL A 547 -3.71 26.70 6.77
CA VAL A 547 -4.05 27.53 5.59
C VAL A 547 -3.33 28.88 5.63
N ASN A 548 -3.37 29.56 6.76
CA ASN A 548 -2.69 30.85 6.92
C ASN A 548 -1.17 30.72 6.75
N GLY A 549 -0.56 29.72 7.36
CA GLY A 549 0.89 29.48 7.24
C GLY A 549 1.33 29.07 5.84
N ILE A 550 0.49 28.33 5.09
CA ILE A 550 0.72 28.05 3.66
C ILE A 550 0.72 29.36 2.88
N TYR A 551 -0.30 30.21 3.08
CA TYR A 551 -0.42 31.48 2.41
C TYR A 551 0.79 32.39 2.67
N GLU A 552 1.18 32.56 3.93
CA GLU A 552 2.36 33.36 4.32
C GLU A 552 3.64 32.84 3.69
N THR A 553 3.81 31.52 3.61
CA THR A 553 4.99 30.90 2.99
C THR A 553 5.02 31.20 1.49
N LEU A 554 3.90 30.97 0.80
CA LEU A 554 3.78 31.25 -0.64
C LEU A 554 3.96 32.75 -0.95
N GLU A 555 3.43 33.63 -0.10
CA GLU A 555 3.59 35.07 -0.25
C GLU A 555 5.07 35.50 -0.15
N LYS A 556 5.82 34.95 0.82
CA LYS A 556 7.26 35.20 0.97
C LYS A 556 8.04 34.72 -0.27
N VAL A 557 7.73 33.51 -0.76
CA VAL A 557 8.38 32.96 -1.96
C VAL A 557 8.04 33.79 -3.20
N ALA A 558 6.77 34.16 -3.39
CA ALA A 558 6.36 35.00 -4.51
C ALA A 558 7.00 36.40 -4.50
N LYS A 559 7.22 36.98 -3.31
CA LYS A 559 7.92 38.29 -3.13
C LYS A 559 9.41 38.18 -3.38
N ARG A 560 10.02 37.00 -3.11
CA ARG A 560 11.46 36.74 -3.36
C ARG A 560 11.81 36.77 -4.85
N GLU A 561 10.83 36.43 -5.69
CA GLU A 561 10.94 36.38 -7.16
C GLU A 561 12.05 35.44 -7.70
N ASP A 562 12.55 34.57 -6.85
CA ASP A 562 13.52 33.53 -7.18
C ASP A 562 13.21 32.28 -6.36
N PHE A 563 12.59 31.29 -7.00
CA PHE A 563 12.20 30.03 -6.36
C PHE A 563 13.42 29.24 -5.86
N VAL A 564 14.49 29.20 -6.65
CA VAL A 564 15.71 28.44 -6.29
C VAL A 564 16.40 29.10 -5.09
N ALA A 565 16.52 30.43 -5.08
CA ALA A 565 17.03 31.16 -3.93
C ALA A 565 16.15 30.92 -2.68
N SER A 566 14.83 30.86 -2.84
CA SER A 566 13.90 30.58 -1.75
C SER A 566 14.16 29.24 -1.07
N LEU A 567 14.57 28.21 -1.83
CA LEU A 567 14.98 26.92 -1.30
C LEU A 567 16.28 26.99 -0.49
N TYR A 568 17.28 27.73 -0.98
CA TYR A 568 18.55 27.92 -0.27
C TYR A 568 18.40 28.78 0.99
N GLU A 569 17.53 29.77 0.95
CA GLU A 569 17.25 30.71 2.05
C GLU A 569 16.34 30.09 3.14
N GLY A 570 15.83 28.88 2.91
CA GLY A 570 15.04 28.14 3.90
C GLY A 570 13.58 28.61 4.02
N LEU A 571 13.01 29.26 3.00
CA LEU A 571 11.60 29.66 3.03
C LEU A 571 10.65 28.46 3.09
N PHE A 572 11.05 27.32 2.53
CA PHE A 572 10.31 26.05 2.61
C PHE A 572 10.79 25.12 3.73
N GLY A 573 11.83 25.50 4.47
CA GLY A 573 12.40 24.75 5.58
C GLY A 573 13.82 25.21 5.87
N THR A 574 14.11 25.48 7.14
CA THR A 574 15.42 25.91 7.61
C THR A 574 16.30 24.71 7.99
N ARG A 575 17.57 24.96 8.28
CA ARG A 575 18.49 23.92 8.79
C ARG A 575 18.06 23.42 10.15
N GLU A 576 17.55 24.30 11.00
CA GLU A 576 17.01 23.97 12.31
C GLU A 576 15.77 23.06 12.20
N GLU A 577 15.02 23.21 11.12
CA GLU A 577 13.88 22.38 10.74
C GLU A 577 14.31 21.13 9.96
N GLY A 578 15.60 20.80 9.90
CA GLY A 578 16.12 19.59 9.28
C GLY A 578 16.37 19.66 7.77
N ALA A 579 16.25 20.83 7.15
CA ALA A 579 16.51 20.99 5.73
C ALA A 579 18.02 21.12 5.42
N ASN A 580 18.52 20.31 4.49
CA ASN A 580 19.93 20.26 4.11
C ASN A 580 20.09 20.23 2.58
N PRO A 581 19.76 21.30 1.84
CA PRO A 581 19.86 21.33 0.38
C PRO A 581 21.33 21.35 -0.10
N GLY A 582 21.56 20.94 -1.33
CA GLY A 582 22.83 21.17 -2.02
C GLY A 582 23.95 20.19 -1.67
N ARG A 583 23.64 18.97 -1.20
CA ARG A 583 24.65 17.93 -0.92
C ARG A 583 25.19 17.27 -2.20
N ALA A 584 24.39 17.19 -3.26
CA ALA A 584 24.79 16.55 -4.51
C ALA A 584 24.22 17.29 -5.73
N GLY A 585 24.94 17.25 -6.85
CA GLY A 585 24.53 17.84 -8.12
C GLY A 585 24.77 19.36 -8.24
N ARG A 586 25.45 19.97 -7.27
CA ARG A 586 25.73 21.42 -7.27
C ARG A 586 26.62 21.81 -8.44
N GLY A 587 26.24 22.88 -9.15
CA GLY A 587 27.01 23.42 -10.28
C GLY A 587 26.96 22.56 -11.55
N THR A 588 26.05 21.58 -11.63
CA THR A 588 25.91 20.70 -12.81
C THR A 588 24.83 21.20 -13.79
N VAL A 589 24.05 22.19 -13.42
CA VAL A 589 23.10 22.86 -14.31
C VAL A 589 23.84 23.76 -15.29
N ARG A 590 23.47 23.68 -16.56
CA ARG A 590 24.06 24.48 -17.64
C ARG A 590 22.98 25.23 -18.39
N LYS A 591 23.31 26.39 -18.95
CA LYS A 591 22.48 27.06 -19.94
C LYS A 591 22.59 26.32 -21.27
N CYS A 592 21.47 26.21 -21.96
CA CYS A 592 21.40 25.61 -23.31
C CYS A 592 21.83 26.58 -24.38
#